data_da4badb50f563da74412eed85ab0a0db
#
_entry.id   da4badb50f563da74412eed85ab0a0db
#
_cell.length_a   1.000
_cell.length_b   1.000
_cell.length_c   1.000
_cell.angle_alpha   90.00
_cell.angle_beta   90.00
_cell.angle_gamma   90.00
#
_symmetry.space_group_name_H-M   'P 1'
#
loop_
_entity.id
_entity.type
_entity.pdbx_description
1 polymer ?
#
loop_
_entity_poly.entity_id
_entity_poly.type
_entity_poly.pdbx_seq_one_letter_code
_entity_poly.pdbx_strand_id
1 'polypeptide(L)'
;MYYGYGYGYDSMYFLVLLAFIFSMVAQMKVSGTFKKYAKIRNRRGLTGAQVAEQMMHNAGIYDVSVQRVAGNLTDHYDPRTKTLRLSESVYDSTSVAAVGVAAHETGHAIQHDVGYAPLALRSFFVPLANFGSRLAIPLILIGFIFSGGTLVTLGILFFSLSVVFTIITLPVEFNASRRAIRLLADDGFLDSDEIGGAKKVLSAAAMTYVAAAFAAIAQLLRLVAIFGRRND
;
A
#
# COMPACT_ATOMS: atom_id res chain seq x y z
N MET A 1 -41.76 32.47 -3.57
CA MET A 1 -41.29 31.15 -3.08
C MET A 1 -39.77 31.23 -2.97
N TYR A 2 -39.25 31.55 -1.78
CA TYR A 2 -37.79 31.67 -1.54
C TYR A 2 -37.22 30.27 -1.43
N TYR A 3 -36.47 29.83 -2.44
CA TYR A 3 -35.57 28.67 -2.28
C TYR A 3 -34.39 29.10 -1.43
N GLY A 4 -34.44 28.74 -0.16
CA GLY A 4 -33.31 28.86 0.74
C GLY A 4 -32.20 27.93 0.22
N TYR A 5 -31.14 28.53 -0.32
CA TYR A 5 -29.85 27.84 -0.46
C TYR A 5 -29.35 27.57 0.95
N GLY A 6 -29.84 26.50 1.56
CA GLY A 6 -29.19 25.94 2.72
C GLY A 6 -27.79 25.49 2.29
N TYR A 7 -26.77 26.16 2.74
CA TYR A 7 -25.40 25.63 2.81
C TYR A 7 -25.43 24.44 3.77
N GLY A 8 -26.05 23.33 3.35
CA GLY A 8 -25.89 22.07 4.04
C GLY A 8 -24.42 21.69 3.89
N TYR A 9 -23.66 21.88 4.97
CA TYR A 9 -22.33 21.31 5.05
C TYR A 9 -22.46 19.85 4.64
N ASP A 10 -21.79 19.50 3.53
CA ASP A 10 -21.75 18.14 3.04
C ASP A 10 -21.18 17.28 4.18
N SER A 11 -22.05 16.52 4.85
CA SER A 11 -21.65 15.70 6.00
C SER A 11 -20.53 14.72 5.67
N MET A 12 -20.42 14.36 4.37
CA MET A 12 -19.35 13.52 3.87
C MET A 12 -18.01 14.24 3.78
N TYR A 13 -17.98 15.58 3.80
CA TYR A 13 -16.74 16.35 3.84
C TYR A 13 -15.93 16.05 5.11
N PHE A 14 -16.60 15.91 6.26
CA PHE A 14 -15.94 15.54 7.51
C PHE A 14 -15.32 14.15 7.43
N LEU A 15 -15.97 13.20 6.75
CA LEU A 15 -15.43 11.86 6.57
C LEU A 15 -14.15 11.88 5.73
N VAL A 16 -14.13 12.66 4.64
CA VAL A 16 -12.94 12.84 3.79
C VAL A 16 -11.84 13.56 4.55
N LEU A 17 -12.17 14.59 5.34
CA LEU A 17 -11.20 15.28 6.18
C LEU A 17 -10.57 14.35 7.23
N LEU A 18 -11.36 13.52 7.89
CA LEU A 18 -10.87 12.51 8.84
C LEU A 18 -9.95 11.50 8.13
N ALA A 19 -10.32 11.04 6.93
CA ALA A 19 -9.49 10.13 6.14
C ALA A 19 -8.17 10.78 5.74
N PHE A 20 -8.17 12.06 5.38
CA PHE A 20 -6.96 12.84 5.09
C PHE A 20 -6.05 12.96 6.31
N ILE A 21 -6.60 13.35 7.47
CA ILE A 21 -5.84 13.42 8.73
C ILE A 21 -5.25 12.05 9.08
N PHE A 22 -6.04 10.99 8.96
CA PHE A 22 -5.56 9.62 9.21
C PHE A 22 -4.42 9.22 8.27
N SER A 23 -4.50 9.58 7.00
CA SER A 23 -3.41 9.35 6.02
C SER A 23 -2.13 10.10 6.38
N MET A 24 -2.25 11.36 6.83
CA MET A 24 -1.10 12.14 7.31
C MET A 24 -0.46 11.50 8.55
N VAL A 25 -1.27 11.10 9.52
CA VAL A 25 -0.79 10.45 10.76
C VAL A 25 -0.11 9.12 10.43
N ALA A 26 -0.69 8.30 9.54
CA ALA A 26 -0.10 7.05 9.09
C ALA A 26 1.26 7.30 8.43
N GLN A 27 1.37 8.28 7.54
CA GLN A 27 2.63 8.62 6.86
C GLN A 27 3.71 9.13 7.83
N MET A 28 3.34 9.98 8.79
CA MET A 28 4.27 10.42 9.84
C MET A 28 4.74 9.25 10.71
N LYS A 29 3.85 8.31 11.03
CA LYS A 29 4.17 7.12 11.83
C LYS A 29 5.12 6.19 11.10
N VAL A 30 4.94 5.95 9.79
CA VAL A 30 5.90 5.17 8.99
C VAL A 30 7.27 5.81 9.01
N SER A 31 7.36 7.08 8.63
CA SER A 31 8.64 7.79 8.57
C SER A 31 9.34 7.84 9.94
N GLY A 32 8.60 8.14 11.00
CA GLY A 32 9.14 8.19 12.37
C GLY A 32 9.59 6.82 12.87
N THR A 33 8.79 5.77 12.61
CA THR A 33 9.12 4.40 13.03
C THR A 33 10.32 3.88 12.25
N PHE A 34 10.35 4.06 10.93
CA PHE A 34 11.50 3.68 10.11
C PHE A 34 12.78 4.39 10.60
N LYS A 35 12.76 5.72 10.74
CA LYS A 35 13.91 6.50 11.23
C LYS A 35 14.40 6.03 12.61
N LYS A 36 13.50 5.62 13.50
CA LYS A 36 13.87 5.10 14.83
C LYS A 36 14.63 3.78 14.69
N TYR A 37 14.09 2.81 13.96
CA TYR A 37 14.66 1.47 13.83
C TYR A 37 15.77 1.37 12.79
N ALA A 38 15.93 2.36 11.92
CA ALA A 38 17.09 2.53 11.04
C ALA A 38 18.40 2.83 11.80
N LYS A 39 18.29 3.28 13.05
CA LYS A 39 19.47 3.53 13.92
C LYS A 39 19.89 2.31 14.72
N ILE A 40 19.10 1.24 14.73
CA ILE A 40 19.34 0.03 15.49
C ILE A 40 19.89 -1.03 14.55
N ARG A 41 21.17 -1.38 14.70
CA ARG A 41 21.83 -2.45 13.93
C ARG A 41 21.34 -3.80 14.42
N ASN A 42 21.08 -4.72 13.50
CA ASN A 42 20.81 -6.11 13.87
C ASN A 42 22.12 -6.79 14.36
N ARG A 43 21.98 -7.71 15.30
CA ARG A 43 23.12 -8.37 15.94
C ARG A 43 23.93 -9.25 15.00
N ARG A 44 23.30 -9.82 13.98
CA ARG A 44 23.96 -10.64 12.98
C ARG A 44 24.77 -9.82 11.98
N GLY A 45 24.58 -8.49 11.91
CA GLY A 45 25.25 -7.60 10.97
C GLY A 45 24.87 -7.83 9.51
N LEU A 46 23.79 -8.56 9.23
CA LEU A 46 23.31 -8.84 7.88
C LEU A 46 22.66 -7.59 7.27
N THR A 47 22.94 -7.34 6.00
CA THR A 47 22.29 -6.27 5.25
C THR A 47 20.89 -6.69 4.79
N GLY A 48 20.04 -5.72 4.40
CA GLY A 48 18.74 -6.03 3.83
C GLY A 48 18.83 -6.94 2.60
N ALA A 49 19.80 -6.70 1.71
CA ALA A 49 20.02 -7.54 0.54
C ALA A 49 20.39 -8.99 0.92
N GLN A 50 21.34 -9.17 1.85
CA GLN A 50 21.74 -10.50 2.31
C GLN A 50 20.57 -11.26 2.95
N VAL A 51 19.76 -10.59 3.76
CA VAL A 51 18.58 -11.21 4.36
C VAL A 51 17.56 -11.61 3.29
N ALA A 52 17.29 -10.75 2.31
CA ALA A 52 16.38 -11.07 1.22
C ALA A 52 16.83 -12.30 0.42
N GLU A 53 18.11 -12.34 0.04
CA GLU A 53 18.70 -13.47 -0.68
C GLU A 53 18.62 -14.78 0.11
N GLN A 54 19.02 -14.76 1.38
CA GLN A 54 18.99 -15.95 2.23
C GLN A 54 17.55 -16.43 2.49
N MET A 55 16.60 -15.52 2.74
CA MET A 55 15.19 -15.87 2.91
C MET A 55 14.59 -16.50 1.66
N MET A 56 14.92 -16.00 0.47
CA MET A 56 14.47 -16.59 -0.80
C MET A 56 15.08 -17.99 -0.98
N HIS A 57 16.38 -18.15 -0.73
CA HIS A 57 17.04 -19.46 -0.80
C HIS A 57 16.42 -20.47 0.17
N ASN A 58 16.14 -20.06 1.41
CA ASN A 58 15.47 -20.90 2.41
C ASN A 58 14.05 -21.30 1.97
N ALA A 59 13.38 -20.44 1.20
CA ALA A 59 12.07 -20.72 0.61
C ALA A 59 12.14 -21.53 -0.71
N GLY A 60 13.35 -21.88 -1.20
CA GLY A 60 13.54 -22.60 -2.46
C GLY A 60 13.43 -21.74 -3.72
N ILE A 61 13.49 -20.41 -3.59
CA ILE A 61 13.39 -19.47 -4.69
C ILE A 61 14.78 -19.06 -5.15
N TYR A 62 15.18 -19.46 -6.35
CA TYR A 62 16.51 -19.22 -6.91
C TYR A 62 16.51 -18.36 -8.16
N ASP A 63 15.34 -18.03 -8.70
CA ASP A 63 15.15 -17.33 -9.97
C ASP A 63 14.74 -15.85 -9.79
N VAL A 64 14.83 -15.34 -8.56
CA VAL A 64 14.60 -13.92 -8.21
C VAL A 64 15.94 -13.24 -7.93
N SER A 65 16.23 -12.14 -8.64
CA SER A 65 17.44 -11.34 -8.42
C SER A 65 17.16 -10.20 -7.44
N VAL A 66 18.11 -9.91 -6.54
CA VAL A 66 18.06 -8.74 -5.64
C VAL A 66 18.89 -7.62 -6.24
N GLN A 67 18.28 -6.45 -6.43
CA GLN A 67 18.90 -5.30 -7.06
C GLN A 67 18.73 -4.04 -6.24
N ARG A 68 19.71 -3.14 -6.31
CA ARG A 68 19.64 -1.81 -5.72
C ARG A 68 18.81 -0.88 -6.61
N VAL A 69 17.96 -0.05 -6.00
CA VAL A 69 17.23 1.03 -6.66
C VAL A 69 17.47 2.36 -5.95
N ALA A 70 17.53 3.45 -6.72
CA ALA A 70 17.69 4.78 -6.15
C ALA A 70 16.46 5.21 -5.33
N GLY A 71 16.71 6.04 -4.31
CA GLY A 71 15.67 6.63 -3.47
C GLY A 71 15.60 6.03 -2.07
N ASN A 72 14.59 6.45 -1.30
CA ASN A 72 14.30 5.99 0.04
C ASN A 72 12.92 5.38 0.10
N LEU A 73 12.80 4.16 0.64
CA LEU A 73 11.52 3.43 0.73
C LEU A 73 10.84 3.26 -0.65
N THR A 74 11.66 3.05 -1.68
CA THR A 74 11.23 2.70 -3.05
C THR A 74 11.29 1.20 -3.28
N ASP A 75 11.41 0.45 -2.20
CA ASP A 75 11.52 -1.00 -2.18
C ASP A 75 10.29 -1.62 -2.82
N HIS A 76 10.49 -2.64 -3.65
CA HIS A 76 9.39 -3.39 -4.25
C HIS A 76 9.85 -4.70 -4.89
N TYR A 77 8.96 -5.68 -4.94
CA TYR A 77 9.10 -6.87 -5.76
C TYR A 77 8.35 -6.70 -7.08
N ASP A 78 9.03 -6.96 -8.20
CA ASP A 78 8.44 -6.98 -9.54
C ASP A 78 8.28 -8.43 -10.02
N PRO A 79 7.05 -8.98 -10.05
CA PRO A 79 6.81 -10.35 -10.47
C PRO A 79 7.04 -10.59 -11.97
N ARG A 80 7.02 -9.55 -12.81
CA ARG A 80 7.22 -9.66 -14.26
C ARG A 80 8.66 -9.94 -14.61
N THR A 81 9.58 -9.27 -13.92
CA THR A 81 11.02 -9.41 -14.11
C THR A 81 11.66 -10.33 -13.08
N LYS A 82 10.88 -10.87 -12.14
CA LYS A 82 11.36 -11.64 -10.99
C LYS A 82 12.51 -10.92 -10.28
N THR A 83 12.33 -9.65 -9.99
CA THR A 83 13.36 -8.80 -9.39
C THR A 83 12.83 -8.17 -8.11
N LEU A 84 13.58 -8.35 -7.04
CA LEU A 84 13.37 -7.69 -5.76
C LEU A 84 14.29 -6.47 -5.70
N ARG A 85 13.70 -5.27 -5.75
CA ARG A 85 14.45 -4.01 -5.74
C ARG A 85 14.40 -3.39 -4.36
N LEU A 86 15.59 -3.14 -3.79
CA LEU A 86 15.77 -2.53 -2.49
C LEU A 86 16.39 -1.14 -2.64
N SER A 87 15.81 -0.17 -1.95
CA SER A 87 16.29 1.21 -1.92
C SER A 87 17.65 1.32 -1.24
N GLU A 88 18.35 2.44 -1.48
CA GLU A 88 19.67 2.71 -0.88
C GLU A 88 19.65 2.65 0.65
N SER A 89 18.55 3.06 1.26
CA SER A 89 18.37 3.01 2.72
C SER A 89 18.16 1.60 3.27
N VAL A 90 17.94 0.61 2.40
CA VAL A 90 17.64 -0.78 2.77
C VAL A 90 18.71 -1.76 2.30
N TYR A 91 19.17 -1.64 1.05
CA TYR A 91 20.02 -2.62 0.39
C TYR A 91 21.29 -2.96 1.20
N ASP A 92 22.12 -1.95 1.54
CA ASP A 92 23.37 -2.13 2.27
C ASP A 92 23.23 -1.92 3.80
N SER A 93 22.04 -1.57 4.26
CA SER A 93 21.81 -1.26 5.66
C SER A 93 21.64 -2.51 6.51
N THR A 94 22.36 -2.55 7.63
CA THR A 94 22.27 -3.61 8.65
C THR A 94 21.26 -3.29 9.75
N SER A 95 20.38 -2.31 9.54
CA SER A 95 19.40 -1.91 10.55
C SER A 95 18.22 -2.86 10.64
N VAL A 96 17.60 -2.95 11.82
CA VAL A 96 16.36 -3.72 12.04
C VAL A 96 15.24 -3.25 11.10
N ALA A 97 15.17 -1.95 10.80
CA ALA A 97 14.20 -1.42 9.84
C ALA A 97 14.44 -1.93 8.42
N ALA A 98 15.70 -1.89 7.96
CA ALA A 98 16.08 -2.37 6.63
C ALA A 98 15.81 -3.87 6.45
N VAL A 99 16.20 -4.66 7.43
CA VAL A 99 15.94 -6.10 7.45
C VAL A 99 14.43 -6.38 7.42
N GLY A 100 13.63 -5.64 8.19
CA GLY A 100 12.17 -5.75 8.18
C GLY A 100 11.56 -5.45 6.81
N VAL A 101 12.00 -4.37 6.14
CA VAL A 101 11.51 -3.99 4.79
C VAL A 101 11.94 -5.02 3.75
N ALA A 102 13.22 -5.43 3.74
CA ALA A 102 13.71 -6.44 2.81
C ALA A 102 12.96 -7.77 2.95
N ALA A 103 12.68 -8.19 4.19
CA ALA A 103 11.87 -9.38 4.46
C ALA A 103 10.42 -9.23 3.97
N HIS A 104 9.84 -8.03 4.03
CA HIS A 104 8.50 -7.76 3.50
C HIS A 104 8.45 -7.95 1.98
N GLU A 105 9.42 -7.38 1.26
CA GLU A 105 9.51 -7.55 -0.21
C GLU A 105 9.78 -9.01 -0.58
N THR A 106 10.58 -9.73 0.20
CA THR A 106 10.74 -11.18 0.05
C THR A 106 9.42 -11.91 0.31
N GLY A 107 8.59 -11.44 1.24
CA GLY A 107 7.23 -11.95 1.45
C GLY A 107 6.37 -11.88 0.19
N HIS A 108 6.51 -10.83 -0.64
CA HIS A 108 5.83 -10.75 -1.94
C HIS A 108 6.39 -11.73 -2.97
N ALA A 109 7.71 -11.94 -2.98
CA ALA A 109 8.33 -12.96 -3.85
C ALA A 109 7.79 -14.36 -3.51
N ILE A 110 7.71 -14.70 -2.22
CA ILE A 110 7.16 -15.96 -1.74
C ILE A 110 5.65 -16.06 -2.06
N GLN A 111 4.88 -14.98 -1.94
CA GLN A 111 3.47 -14.99 -2.36
C GLN A 111 3.32 -15.32 -3.84
N HIS A 112 4.19 -14.77 -4.67
CA HIS A 112 4.19 -15.03 -6.11
C HIS A 112 4.54 -16.49 -6.40
N ASP A 113 5.58 -17.01 -5.77
CA ASP A 113 6.04 -18.39 -5.95
C ASP A 113 4.98 -19.43 -5.57
N VAL A 114 4.31 -19.24 -4.43
CA VAL A 114 3.24 -20.16 -3.96
C VAL A 114 1.89 -19.90 -4.63
N GLY A 115 1.78 -19.01 -5.61
CA GLY A 115 0.53 -18.72 -6.29
C GLY A 115 -0.56 -18.14 -5.38
N TYR A 116 -0.21 -17.22 -4.46
CA TYR A 116 -1.17 -16.62 -3.52
C TYR A 116 -2.29 -15.87 -4.24
N ALA A 117 -3.51 -16.41 -4.22
CA ALA A 117 -4.64 -15.93 -4.99
C ALA A 117 -4.94 -14.41 -4.85
N PRO A 118 -4.90 -13.77 -3.64
CA PRO A 118 -5.09 -12.33 -3.55
C PRO A 118 -4.01 -11.51 -4.29
N LEU A 119 -2.76 -11.98 -4.39
CA LEU A 119 -1.72 -11.31 -5.18
C LEU A 119 -2.00 -11.40 -6.68
N ALA A 120 -2.46 -12.55 -7.16
CA ALA A 120 -2.88 -12.72 -8.56
C ALA A 120 -4.06 -11.80 -8.89
N LEU A 121 -5.05 -11.73 -8.01
CA LEU A 121 -6.20 -10.84 -8.15
C LEU A 121 -5.77 -9.36 -8.18
N ARG A 122 -4.88 -8.94 -7.25
CA ARG A 122 -4.30 -7.59 -7.25
C ARG A 122 -3.62 -7.28 -8.58
N SER A 123 -2.80 -8.20 -9.09
CA SER A 123 -2.07 -8.04 -10.35
C SER A 123 -3.00 -7.87 -11.55
N PHE A 124 -4.11 -8.62 -11.57
CA PHE A 124 -5.16 -8.47 -12.58
C PHE A 124 -5.85 -7.09 -12.50
N PHE A 125 -6.11 -6.58 -11.29
CA PHE A 125 -6.77 -5.30 -11.10
C PHE A 125 -5.87 -4.07 -11.32
N VAL A 126 -4.54 -4.19 -11.30
CA VAL A 126 -3.61 -3.05 -11.52
C VAL A 126 -3.92 -2.26 -12.80
N PRO A 127 -4.00 -2.87 -14.02
CA PRO A 127 -4.30 -2.11 -15.23
C PRO A 127 -5.69 -1.48 -15.21
N LEU A 128 -6.70 -2.17 -14.64
CA LEU A 128 -8.07 -1.66 -14.52
C LEU A 128 -8.12 -0.45 -13.58
N ALA A 129 -7.49 -0.54 -12.43
CA ALA A 129 -7.43 0.56 -11.46
C ALA A 129 -6.68 1.78 -12.02
N ASN A 130 -5.56 1.56 -12.73
CA ASN A 130 -4.80 2.63 -13.36
C ASN A 130 -5.61 3.33 -14.47
N PHE A 131 -6.31 2.57 -15.29
CA PHE A 131 -7.18 3.13 -16.32
C PHE A 131 -8.35 3.88 -15.68
N GLY A 132 -9.02 3.26 -14.72
CA GLY A 132 -10.15 3.84 -14.01
C GLY A 132 -9.80 5.14 -13.29
N SER A 133 -8.69 5.17 -12.55
CA SER A 133 -8.25 6.37 -11.82
C SER A 133 -7.92 7.55 -12.74
N ARG A 134 -7.34 7.29 -13.92
CA ARG A 134 -7.02 8.34 -14.90
C ARG A 134 -8.27 8.95 -15.55
N LEU A 135 -9.29 8.15 -15.79
CA LEU A 135 -10.52 8.60 -16.45
C LEU A 135 -11.58 9.13 -15.48
N ALA A 136 -11.60 8.67 -14.24
CA ALA A 136 -12.63 9.00 -13.27
C ALA A 136 -12.81 10.52 -13.10
N ILE A 137 -11.74 11.23 -12.78
CA ILE A 137 -11.81 12.69 -12.51
C ILE A 137 -12.17 13.48 -13.77
N PRO A 138 -11.54 13.28 -14.94
CA PRO A 138 -11.96 13.96 -16.18
C PRO A 138 -13.42 13.74 -16.53
N LEU A 139 -13.92 12.51 -16.44
CA LEU A 139 -15.32 12.20 -16.74
C LEU A 139 -16.28 12.90 -15.79
N ILE A 140 -16.00 12.91 -14.48
CA ILE A 140 -16.81 13.61 -13.49
C ILE A 140 -16.82 15.12 -13.78
N LEU A 141 -15.66 15.74 -14.07
CA LEU A 141 -15.58 17.16 -14.35
C LEU A 141 -16.32 17.55 -15.64
N ILE A 142 -16.12 16.81 -16.74
CA ILE A 142 -16.81 17.07 -18.00
C ILE A 142 -18.33 16.86 -17.81
N GLY A 143 -18.73 15.79 -17.16
CA GLY A 143 -20.13 15.54 -16.86
C GLY A 143 -20.77 16.62 -15.99
N PHE A 144 -20.01 17.19 -15.05
CA PHE A 144 -20.46 18.30 -14.21
C PHE A 144 -20.66 19.59 -15.03
N ILE A 145 -19.69 19.94 -15.89
CA ILE A 145 -19.72 21.18 -16.72
C ILE A 145 -20.84 21.11 -17.75
N PHE A 146 -21.02 20.00 -18.43
CA PHE A 146 -21.98 19.84 -19.51
C PHE A 146 -23.35 19.25 -19.07
N SER A 147 -23.60 19.19 -17.75
CA SER A 147 -24.79 18.60 -17.15
C SER A 147 -25.07 17.16 -17.61
N GLY A 148 -24.03 16.43 -17.99
CA GLY A 148 -24.06 15.06 -18.47
C GLY A 148 -24.07 14.04 -17.33
N GLY A 149 -25.24 13.73 -16.76
CA GLY A 149 -25.37 12.76 -15.65
C GLY A 149 -24.73 11.41 -15.93
N THR A 150 -24.81 10.91 -17.16
CA THR A 150 -24.19 9.65 -17.60
C THR A 150 -22.66 9.69 -17.47
N LEU A 151 -22.01 10.80 -17.83
CA LEU A 151 -20.56 10.94 -17.71
C LEU A 151 -20.11 10.94 -16.25
N VAL A 152 -20.86 11.59 -15.37
CA VAL A 152 -20.61 11.58 -13.93
C VAL A 152 -20.74 10.15 -13.40
N THR A 153 -21.79 9.43 -13.75
CA THR A 153 -22.01 8.04 -13.32
C THR A 153 -20.87 7.13 -13.79
N LEU A 154 -20.44 7.25 -15.05
CA LEU A 154 -19.28 6.52 -15.57
C LEU A 154 -18.00 6.86 -14.81
N GLY A 155 -17.77 8.14 -14.50
CA GLY A 155 -16.62 8.56 -13.72
C GLY A 155 -16.61 7.96 -12.29
N ILE A 156 -17.77 7.89 -11.63
CA ILE A 156 -17.92 7.24 -10.32
C ILE A 156 -17.68 5.73 -10.45
N LEU A 157 -18.17 5.08 -11.50
CA LEU A 157 -17.92 3.67 -11.77
C LEU A 157 -16.42 3.39 -11.95
N PHE A 158 -15.72 4.21 -12.74
CA PHE A 158 -14.27 4.09 -12.90
C PHE A 158 -13.52 4.35 -11.60
N PHE A 159 -13.95 5.30 -10.79
CA PHE A 159 -13.37 5.54 -9.48
C PHE A 159 -13.55 4.34 -8.55
N SER A 160 -14.69 3.66 -8.61
CA SER A 160 -14.96 2.47 -7.78
C SER A 160 -13.98 1.32 -8.04
N LEU A 161 -13.42 1.19 -9.27
CA LEU A 161 -12.37 0.21 -9.56
C LEU A 161 -11.11 0.46 -8.72
N SER A 162 -10.74 1.73 -8.52
CA SER A 162 -9.62 2.10 -7.66
C SER A 162 -9.89 1.77 -6.20
N VAL A 163 -11.13 1.94 -5.73
CA VAL A 163 -11.53 1.56 -4.36
C VAL A 163 -11.43 0.05 -4.17
N VAL A 164 -11.96 -0.73 -5.12
CA VAL A 164 -11.85 -2.20 -5.11
C VAL A 164 -10.38 -2.63 -5.07
N PHE A 165 -9.52 -2.00 -5.88
CA PHE A 165 -8.08 -2.28 -5.89
C PHE A 165 -7.43 -2.03 -4.52
N THR A 166 -7.74 -0.92 -3.84
CA THR A 166 -7.18 -0.65 -2.50
C THR A 166 -7.61 -1.69 -1.48
N ILE A 167 -8.86 -2.17 -1.55
CA ILE A 167 -9.39 -3.21 -0.66
C ILE A 167 -8.70 -4.55 -0.92
N ILE A 168 -8.53 -4.95 -2.20
CA ILE A 168 -7.83 -6.19 -2.59
C ILE A 168 -6.36 -6.15 -2.16
N THR A 169 -5.75 -4.97 -2.11
CA THR A 169 -4.36 -4.80 -1.71
C THR A 169 -4.14 -5.12 -0.22
N LEU A 170 -5.10 -4.84 0.67
CA LEU A 170 -4.95 -5.05 2.11
C LEU A 170 -4.55 -6.48 2.51
N PRO A 171 -5.26 -7.54 2.09
CA PRO A 171 -4.88 -8.91 2.46
C PRO A 171 -3.50 -9.31 1.91
N VAL A 172 -3.08 -8.76 0.76
CA VAL A 172 -1.75 -9.00 0.18
C VAL A 172 -0.66 -8.44 1.10
N GLU A 173 -0.78 -7.17 1.49
CA GLU A 173 0.18 -6.46 2.32
C GLU A 173 0.26 -7.04 3.76
N PHE A 174 -0.89 -7.35 4.35
CA PHE A 174 -0.91 -7.99 5.67
C PHE A 174 -0.30 -9.40 5.65
N ASN A 175 -0.52 -10.16 4.59
CA ASN A 175 0.05 -11.50 4.46
C ASN A 175 1.55 -11.43 4.22
N ALA A 176 2.06 -10.53 3.35
CA ALA A 176 3.49 -10.31 3.13
C ALA A 176 4.20 -9.94 4.44
N SER A 177 3.68 -8.95 5.17
CA SER A 177 4.23 -8.54 6.47
C SER A 177 4.23 -9.66 7.51
N ARG A 178 3.16 -10.49 7.54
CA ARG A 178 3.08 -11.63 8.47
C ARG A 178 4.09 -12.72 8.13
N ARG A 179 4.28 -13.01 6.84
CA ARG A 179 5.31 -13.94 6.35
C ARG A 179 6.70 -13.44 6.73
N ALA A 180 6.98 -12.16 6.47
CA ALA A 180 8.24 -11.52 6.82
C ALA A 180 8.60 -11.71 8.30
N ILE A 181 7.69 -11.34 9.20
CA ILE A 181 7.93 -11.44 10.65
C ILE A 181 8.15 -12.90 11.08
N ARG A 182 7.35 -13.84 10.53
CA ARG A 182 7.52 -15.26 10.84
C ARG A 182 8.90 -15.76 10.39
N LEU A 183 9.29 -15.52 9.15
CA LEU A 183 10.56 -16.02 8.61
C LEU A 183 11.76 -15.36 9.27
N LEU A 184 11.67 -14.06 9.61
CA LEU A 184 12.74 -13.39 10.37
C LEU A 184 12.97 -14.05 11.74
N ALA A 185 11.91 -14.57 12.37
CA ALA A 185 11.99 -15.27 13.64
C ALA A 185 12.41 -16.74 13.48
N ASP A 186 11.73 -17.49 12.61
CA ASP A 186 11.89 -18.95 12.44
C ASP A 186 13.29 -19.30 11.91
N ASP A 187 13.80 -18.52 10.95
CA ASP A 187 15.14 -18.68 10.37
C ASP A 187 16.22 -17.97 11.22
N GLY A 188 15.81 -17.28 12.27
CA GLY A 188 16.69 -16.60 13.23
C GLY A 188 17.47 -15.44 12.63
N PHE A 189 16.97 -14.72 11.64
CA PHE A 189 17.62 -13.53 11.09
C PHE A 189 17.65 -12.37 12.08
N LEU A 190 16.66 -12.28 12.95
CA LEU A 190 16.58 -11.30 14.04
C LEU A 190 16.31 -12.02 15.36
N ASP A 191 16.90 -11.50 16.43
CA ASP A 191 16.61 -11.97 17.78
C ASP A 191 15.23 -11.52 18.28
N SER A 192 14.71 -12.15 19.32
CA SER A 192 13.35 -11.92 19.82
C SER A 192 13.03 -10.47 20.18
N ASP A 193 14.00 -9.71 20.69
CA ASP A 193 13.88 -8.29 20.99
C ASP A 193 13.92 -7.41 19.73
N GLU A 194 14.63 -7.82 18.69
CA GLU A 194 14.72 -7.14 17.40
C GLU A 194 13.45 -7.34 16.55
N ILE A 195 12.84 -8.53 16.60
CA ILE A 195 11.56 -8.85 15.93
C ILE A 195 10.48 -7.84 16.31
N GLY A 196 10.43 -7.41 17.57
CA GLY A 196 9.52 -6.36 18.03
C GLY A 196 9.71 -5.04 17.27
N GLY A 197 10.94 -4.71 16.90
CA GLY A 197 11.29 -3.54 16.08
C GLY A 197 10.80 -3.66 14.65
N ALA A 198 11.15 -4.76 13.97
CA ALA A 198 10.71 -5.06 12.61
C ALA A 198 9.17 -5.08 12.52
N LYS A 199 8.48 -5.72 13.47
CA LYS A 199 7.02 -5.74 13.54
C LYS A 199 6.42 -4.33 13.63
N LYS A 200 7.02 -3.42 14.41
CA LYS A 200 6.55 -2.03 14.51
C LYS A 200 6.73 -1.27 13.19
N VAL A 201 7.84 -1.48 12.48
CA VAL A 201 8.09 -0.89 11.15
C VAL A 201 7.02 -1.36 10.16
N LEU A 202 6.81 -2.68 10.04
CA LEU A 202 5.85 -3.25 9.11
C LEU A 202 4.40 -2.92 9.47
N SER A 203 4.06 -2.87 10.77
CA SER A 203 2.73 -2.46 11.21
C SER A 203 2.45 -0.98 10.89
N ALA A 204 3.47 -0.11 11.02
CA ALA A 204 3.33 1.28 10.63
C ALA A 204 3.11 1.42 9.10
N ALA A 205 3.87 0.66 8.29
CA ALA A 205 3.67 0.61 6.84
C ALA A 205 2.27 0.10 6.47
N ALA A 206 1.80 -0.98 7.11
CA ALA A 206 0.46 -1.53 6.88
C ALA A 206 -0.67 -0.52 7.16
N MET A 207 -0.50 0.38 8.13
CA MET A 207 -1.48 1.45 8.40
C MET A 207 -1.66 2.42 7.24
N THR A 208 -0.66 2.62 6.37
CA THR A 208 -0.81 3.49 5.19
C THR A 208 -1.75 2.89 4.17
N TYR A 209 -1.74 1.56 4.00
CA TYR A 209 -2.70 0.87 3.12
C TYR A 209 -4.13 0.95 3.67
N VAL A 210 -4.30 0.82 5.01
CA VAL A 210 -5.61 1.01 5.66
C VAL A 210 -6.10 2.43 5.47
N ALA A 211 -5.22 3.42 5.66
CA ALA A 211 -5.57 4.83 5.48
C ALA A 211 -5.93 5.14 4.01
N ALA A 212 -5.20 4.58 3.04
CA ALA A 212 -5.51 4.73 1.63
C ALA A 212 -6.87 4.13 1.25
N ALA A 213 -7.18 2.92 1.75
CA ALA A 213 -8.48 2.29 1.53
C ALA A 213 -9.61 3.10 2.17
N PHE A 214 -9.42 3.58 3.40
CA PHE A 214 -10.40 4.44 4.07
C PHE A 214 -10.63 5.74 3.30
N ALA A 215 -9.57 6.40 2.84
CA ALA A 215 -9.67 7.62 2.04
C ALA A 215 -10.40 7.39 0.71
N ALA A 216 -10.10 6.29 0.02
CA ALA A 216 -10.75 5.93 -1.23
C ALA A 216 -12.26 5.66 -1.04
N ILE A 217 -12.63 4.92 0.02
CA ILE A 217 -14.04 4.65 0.38
C ILE A 217 -14.76 5.95 0.74
N ALA A 218 -14.16 6.79 1.60
CA ALA A 218 -14.75 8.07 2.02
C ALA A 218 -15.01 8.98 0.80
N GLN A 219 -14.06 9.06 -0.12
CA GLN A 219 -14.21 9.84 -1.34
C GLN A 219 -15.28 9.26 -2.27
N LEU A 220 -15.36 7.95 -2.42
CA LEU A 220 -16.42 7.31 -3.22
C LEU A 220 -17.80 7.61 -2.64
N LEU A 221 -17.98 7.43 -1.33
CA LEU A 221 -19.25 7.73 -0.66
C LEU A 221 -19.64 9.20 -0.85
N ARG A 222 -18.68 10.11 -0.76
CA ARG A 222 -18.92 11.53 -1.01
C ARG A 222 -19.37 11.80 -2.45
N LEU A 223 -18.70 11.20 -3.44
CA LEU A 223 -19.09 11.35 -4.86
C LEU A 223 -20.51 10.83 -5.08
N VAL A 224 -20.85 9.66 -4.56
CA VAL A 224 -22.20 9.09 -4.64
C VAL A 224 -23.22 9.99 -3.93
N ALA A 225 -22.92 10.55 -2.76
CA ALA A 225 -23.83 11.42 -2.03
C ALA A 225 -24.10 12.75 -2.76
N ILE A 226 -23.09 13.32 -3.43
CA ILE A 226 -23.24 14.59 -4.17
C ILE A 226 -24.04 14.39 -5.46
N PHE A 227 -23.73 13.34 -6.20
CA PHE A 227 -24.25 13.15 -7.55
C PHE A 227 -25.45 12.18 -7.63
N GLY A 228 -25.61 11.28 -6.64
CA GLY A 228 -26.77 10.38 -6.58
C GLY A 228 -28.09 11.10 -6.34
N ARG A 229 -28.08 12.25 -5.64
CA ARG A 229 -29.27 13.11 -5.42
C ARG A 229 -29.68 13.94 -6.64
N ARG A 230 -28.92 13.92 -7.70
CA ARG A 230 -29.15 14.75 -8.89
C ARG A 230 -29.94 14.03 -9.97
N ASN A 231 -30.18 12.75 -9.81
CA ASN A 231 -30.94 11.89 -10.74
C ASN A 231 -32.39 11.61 -10.30
N ASP A 232 -32.82 12.20 -9.16
CA ASP A 232 -34.21 12.26 -8.69
C ASP A 232 -34.76 13.69 -8.89
#